data_57bdf736ca03868a880d25cc3615a84c
#
_entry.id   57bdf736ca03868a880d25cc3615a84c
#
_cell.length_a   1.000
_cell.length_b   1.000
_cell.length_c   1.000
_cell.angle_alpha   90.00
_cell.angle_beta   90.00
_cell.angle_gamma   90.00
#
_symmetry.space_group_name_H-M   'P 1'
#
loop_
_entity.id
_entity.type
_entity.pdbx_description
1 polymer ?
#
loop_
_entity_poly.entity_id
_entity_poly.type
_entity_poly.pdbx_seq_one_letter_code
_entity_poly.pdbx_strand_id
1 'polypeptide(L)'
;MKIIQYFAAILLIAELLACSSPFEANDRQNQAAALPQRTTRLTAREIIRLRTLNIDFQWRERCYAYSSDKNAEPHNGEAHSDNLPNPIDSTFSKAGFYLVLNQQEWVAVDSQFLGCKLYLVNTSDSLIRLSASDSRLNIIAEGLDAFGRWKPITYLLSSWCGNSRHTVVLDKGEYWAFDVPVFKGRIKTKLRYSLKLDNKQEIHSNEVIAYLNKGQFDKNRKQGYSSKNIMDPSSF
;
A
#
# COMPACT_ATOMS: atom_id res chain seq x y z
N MET A 1 -16.27 -68.21 -21.84
CA MET A 1 -14.95 -67.75 -21.34
C MET A 1 -14.59 -66.36 -21.82
N LYS A 2 -15.55 -65.40 -21.93
CA LYS A 2 -15.32 -64.00 -22.35
C LYS A 2 -15.99 -62.92 -21.46
N ILE A 3 -16.63 -63.34 -20.39
CA ILE A 3 -17.38 -62.41 -19.50
C ILE A 3 -16.56 -61.98 -18.24
N ILE A 4 -15.50 -62.71 -17.92
CA ILE A 4 -14.68 -62.46 -16.72
C ILE A 4 -13.62 -61.36 -16.96
N GLN A 5 -13.31 -61.00 -18.22
CA GLN A 5 -12.30 -59.94 -18.50
C GLN A 5 -12.82 -58.51 -18.45
N TYR A 6 -14.15 -58.30 -18.42
CA TYR A 6 -14.71 -56.94 -18.35
C TYR A 6 -14.92 -56.43 -16.95
N PHE A 7 -14.96 -57.30 -15.93
CA PHE A 7 -15.10 -56.91 -14.54
C PHE A 7 -13.78 -56.42 -13.90
N ALA A 8 -12.63 -56.85 -14.42
CA ALA A 8 -11.33 -56.43 -13.92
C ALA A 8 -10.94 -55.01 -14.39
N ALA A 9 -11.49 -54.55 -15.52
CA ALA A 9 -11.18 -53.22 -16.08
C ALA A 9 -11.99 -52.06 -15.44
N ILE A 10 -13.14 -52.38 -14.82
CA ILE A 10 -14.00 -51.37 -14.17
C ILE A 10 -13.55 -51.12 -12.74
N LEU A 11 -12.87 -52.06 -12.09
CA LEU A 11 -12.36 -51.84 -10.71
C LEU A 11 -11.07 -51.01 -10.66
N LEU A 12 -10.32 -50.91 -11.74
CA LEU A 12 -9.06 -50.14 -11.82
C LEU A 12 -9.28 -48.64 -12.10
N ILE A 13 -10.47 -48.23 -12.52
CA ILE A 13 -10.81 -46.80 -12.78
C ILE A 13 -11.37 -46.13 -11.58
N ALA A 14 -11.85 -46.88 -10.58
CA ALA A 14 -12.42 -46.31 -9.32
C ALA A 14 -11.37 -45.84 -8.30
N GLU A 15 -10.12 -46.32 -8.40
CA GLU A 15 -9.05 -45.95 -7.45
C GLU A 15 -8.23 -44.72 -7.86
N LEU A 16 -8.42 -44.17 -9.06
CA LEU A 16 -7.71 -42.95 -9.50
C LEU A 16 -8.47 -41.64 -9.28
N LEU A 17 -9.65 -41.69 -8.64
CA LEU A 17 -10.47 -40.49 -8.33
C LEU A 17 -10.49 -40.12 -6.86
N ALA A 18 -9.67 -40.73 -6.01
CA ALA A 18 -9.67 -40.51 -4.55
C ALA A 18 -8.42 -39.77 -4.04
N CYS A 19 -7.74 -38.95 -4.85
CA CYS A 19 -6.67 -38.05 -4.42
C CYS A 19 -6.81 -36.66 -5.01
N SER A 20 -7.99 -36.07 -4.86
CA SER A 20 -8.16 -34.61 -4.83
C SER A 20 -8.57 -34.24 -3.42
N SER A 21 -7.59 -34.10 -2.53
CA SER A 21 -7.79 -33.35 -1.31
C SER A 21 -8.28 -31.95 -1.70
N PRO A 22 -9.38 -31.46 -1.11
CA PRO A 22 -9.75 -30.08 -1.32
C PRO A 22 -8.59 -29.23 -0.79
N PHE A 23 -8.02 -28.44 -1.66
CA PHE A 23 -7.14 -27.34 -1.28
C PHE A 23 -8.00 -26.42 -0.44
N GLU A 24 -7.99 -26.63 0.88
CA GLU A 24 -8.51 -25.67 1.84
C GLU A 24 -7.65 -24.41 1.65
N ALA A 25 -8.18 -23.52 0.82
CA ALA A 25 -7.69 -22.16 0.76
C ALA A 25 -7.73 -21.61 2.19
N ASN A 26 -6.55 -21.26 2.67
CA ASN A 26 -6.33 -20.73 4.00
C ASN A 26 -6.92 -19.30 4.06
N ASP A 27 -8.25 -19.22 4.14
CA ASP A 27 -9.08 -18.01 4.15
C ASP A 27 -8.99 -17.25 5.50
N ARG A 28 -8.03 -17.62 6.37
CA ARG A 28 -7.89 -17.03 7.71
C ARG A 28 -7.03 -15.77 7.78
N GLN A 29 -6.57 -15.21 6.66
CA GLN A 29 -5.73 -14.00 6.69
C GLN A 29 -6.43 -12.68 6.32
N ASN A 30 -7.72 -12.68 6.05
CA ASN A 30 -8.49 -11.47 5.73
C ASN A 30 -9.53 -11.09 6.79
N GLN A 31 -9.25 -11.27 8.08
CA GLN A 31 -9.98 -10.45 9.05
C GLN A 31 -9.49 -9.01 8.87
N ALA A 32 -10.27 -8.22 8.12
CA ALA A 32 -10.07 -6.80 8.03
C ALA A 32 -10.02 -6.23 9.45
N ALA A 33 -8.86 -5.68 9.83
CA ALA A 33 -8.74 -4.95 11.08
C ALA A 33 -9.87 -3.92 11.14
N ALA A 34 -10.57 -3.81 12.26
CA ALA A 34 -11.59 -2.79 12.44
C ALA A 34 -10.97 -1.43 12.15
N LEU A 35 -11.55 -0.69 11.20
CA LEU A 35 -10.98 0.56 10.71
C LEU A 35 -11.41 1.73 11.59
N PRO A 36 -10.51 2.67 11.90
CA PRO A 36 -10.84 3.81 12.76
C PRO A 36 -11.92 4.69 12.11
N GLN A 37 -12.94 5.02 12.87
CA GLN A 37 -13.93 6.03 12.49
C GLN A 37 -13.48 7.36 13.08
N ARG A 38 -12.67 8.13 12.36
CA ARG A 38 -12.22 9.44 12.81
C ARG A 38 -13.09 10.58 12.28
N THR A 39 -13.28 11.61 13.10
CA THR A 39 -14.33 12.64 13.10
C THR A 39 -14.17 13.78 12.08
N THR A 40 -13.38 13.66 11.04
CA THR A 40 -13.33 14.63 9.94
C THR A 40 -13.72 13.98 8.61
N ARG A 41 -14.89 13.35 8.57
CA ARG A 41 -15.45 12.89 7.30
C ARG A 41 -15.86 14.09 6.48
N LEU A 42 -15.41 14.12 5.24
CA LEU A 42 -15.94 15.02 4.25
C LEU A 42 -17.47 14.85 4.17
N THR A 43 -18.19 15.96 4.13
CA THR A 43 -19.62 15.94 3.87
C THR A 43 -19.91 15.45 2.44
N ALA A 44 -21.09 14.96 2.17
CA ALA A 44 -21.49 14.56 0.82
C ALA A 44 -21.30 15.69 -0.21
N ARG A 45 -21.52 16.96 0.18
CA ARG A 45 -21.30 18.13 -0.68
C ARG A 45 -19.82 18.35 -1.02
N GLU A 46 -18.93 18.12 -0.08
CA GLU A 46 -17.48 18.22 -0.30
C GLU A 46 -16.99 17.08 -1.20
N ILE A 47 -17.41 15.84 -0.95
CA ILE A 47 -17.05 14.67 -1.78
C ILE A 47 -17.45 14.89 -3.24
N ILE A 48 -18.65 15.42 -3.52
CA ILE A 48 -19.15 15.66 -4.89
C ILE A 48 -18.28 16.70 -5.63
N ARG A 49 -17.60 17.61 -4.94
CA ARG A 49 -16.71 18.62 -5.53
C ARG A 49 -15.34 18.08 -5.88
N LEU A 50 -14.92 16.98 -5.26
CA LEU A 50 -13.61 16.39 -5.51
C LEU A 50 -13.63 15.50 -6.75
N ARG A 51 -12.54 15.54 -7.51
CA ARG A 51 -12.37 14.71 -8.71
C ARG A 51 -11.58 13.47 -8.37
N THR A 52 -11.98 12.31 -8.87
CA THR A 52 -11.13 11.12 -8.86
C THR A 52 -9.93 11.32 -9.77
N LEU A 53 -8.77 10.79 -9.38
CA LEU A 53 -7.52 10.98 -10.10
C LEU A 53 -7.47 10.09 -11.38
N ASN A 54 -7.79 10.68 -12.53
CA ASN A 54 -7.74 10.01 -13.84
C ASN A 54 -6.46 10.41 -14.58
N ILE A 55 -5.42 9.60 -14.45
CA ILE A 55 -4.09 9.83 -15.01
C ILE A 55 -3.61 8.60 -15.79
N ASP A 56 -2.72 8.78 -16.74
CA ASP A 56 -2.11 7.70 -17.53
C ASP A 56 -0.57 7.70 -17.39
N PHE A 57 -0.10 7.94 -16.17
CA PHE A 57 1.30 7.94 -15.76
C PHE A 57 1.40 7.61 -14.27
N GLN A 58 2.60 7.26 -13.76
CA GLN A 58 2.83 7.03 -12.34
C GLN A 58 2.72 8.34 -11.55
N TRP A 59 1.88 8.34 -10.52
CA TRP A 59 1.76 9.44 -9.57
C TRP A 59 2.95 9.49 -8.63
N ARG A 60 3.40 10.68 -8.26
CA ARG A 60 4.44 10.85 -7.25
C ARG A 60 3.86 10.60 -5.87
N GLU A 61 4.40 9.61 -5.16
CA GLU A 61 3.95 9.27 -3.81
C GLU A 61 4.42 10.30 -2.78
N ARG A 62 3.58 10.55 -1.75
CA ARG A 62 3.77 11.61 -0.77
C ARG A 62 3.48 11.16 0.67
N CYS A 63 3.81 9.94 1.02
CA CYS A 63 3.66 9.46 2.39
C CYS A 63 4.78 10.02 3.28
N TYR A 64 4.60 11.27 3.72
CA TYR A 64 5.53 11.94 4.62
C TYR A 64 5.18 11.66 6.08
N ALA A 65 6.19 11.43 6.91
CA ALA A 65 6.05 11.14 8.34
C ALA A 65 7.18 11.82 9.12
N TYR A 66 6.92 12.14 10.37
CA TYR A 66 7.91 12.67 11.29
C TYR A 66 7.78 12.00 12.67
N SER A 67 8.88 11.91 13.43
CA SER A 67 8.85 11.36 14.78
C SER A 67 8.19 12.34 15.76
N SER A 68 7.64 11.82 16.86
CA SER A 68 7.29 12.67 18.00
C SER A 68 8.54 13.32 18.59
N ASP A 69 8.40 14.48 19.26
CA ASP A 69 9.53 15.25 19.83
C ASP A 69 10.43 14.40 20.74
N LYS A 70 9.85 13.49 21.51
CA LYS A 70 10.61 12.57 22.39
C LYS A 70 11.51 11.58 21.65
N ASN A 71 11.23 11.33 20.38
CA ASN A 71 11.91 10.34 19.54
C ASN A 71 12.60 10.97 18.32
N ALA A 72 12.50 12.28 18.16
CA ALA A 72 13.15 12.99 17.07
C ALA A 72 14.66 12.91 17.22
N GLU A 73 15.34 12.36 16.22
CA GLU A 73 16.80 12.40 16.16
C GLU A 73 17.23 13.73 15.53
N PRO A 74 18.28 14.38 16.05
CA PRO A 74 18.86 15.54 15.38
C PRO A 74 19.28 15.15 13.96
N HIS A 75 18.74 15.81 12.96
CA HIS A 75 19.16 15.60 11.58
C HIS A 75 19.60 16.95 10.97
N ASN A 76 20.59 16.89 10.10
CA ASN A 76 21.12 18.08 9.43
C ASN A 76 20.31 18.46 8.17
N GLY A 77 19.15 17.83 7.95
CA GLY A 77 18.27 18.09 6.83
C GLY A 77 17.14 19.06 7.18
N GLU A 78 16.68 19.81 6.21
CA GLU A 78 15.61 20.81 6.38
C GLU A 78 14.20 20.24 6.17
N ALA A 79 14.09 18.96 5.84
CA ALA A 79 12.81 18.36 5.51
C ALA A 79 12.04 17.95 6.76
N HIS A 80 11.12 18.81 7.14
CA HIS A 80 10.13 18.52 8.18
C HIS A 80 8.83 18.02 7.56
N SER A 81 8.09 17.22 8.32
CA SER A 81 6.71 16.87 8.02
C SER A 81 5.85 17.16 9.25
N ASP A 82 4.71 17.82 9.02
CA ASP A 82 3.71 18.06 10.09
C ASP A 82 2.93 16.78 10.45
N ASN A 83 3.16 15.67 9.73
CA ASN A 83 2.51 14.39 10.00
C ASN A 83 3.20 13.67 11.16
N LEU A 84 2.91 14.11 12.37
CA LEU A 84 3.34 13.48 13.61
C LEU A 84 2.55 12.20 13.90
N PRO A 85 3.11 11.24 14.67
CA PRO A 85 2.38 10.04 15.05
C PRO A 85 1.21 10.38 15.98
N ASN A 86 0.14 9.63 15.84
CA ASN A 86 -1.06 9.75 16.67
C ASN A 86 -1.15 8.54 17.60
N PRO A 87 -1.66 8.69 18.84
CA PRO A 87 -1.90 7.56 19.71
C PRO A 87 -3.01 6.67 19.15
N ILE A 88 -2.83 5.36 19.29
CA ILE A 88 -3.84 4.37 18.91
C ILE A 88 -5.01 4.47 19.91
N ASP A 89 -6.21 4.53 19.36
CA ASP A 89 -7.46 4.29 20.08
C ASP A 89 -7.94 2.84 19.88
N SER A 90 -9.09 2.48 20.42
CA SER A 90 -9.66 1.13 20.36
C SER A 90 -10.01 0.61 18.96
N THR A 91 -9.75 1.39 17.91
CA THR A 91 -10.12 1.08 16.52
C THR A 91 -9.12 0.18 15.80
N PHE A 92 -7.87 0.12 16.25
CA PHE A 92 -6.85 -0.75 15.69
C PHE A 92 -6.68 -2.02 16.53
N SER A 93 -7.39 -3.09 16.16
CA SER A 93 -7.41 -4.35 16.93
C SER A 93 -6.39 -5.40 16.45
N LYS A 94 -5.82 -5.25 15.24
CA LYS A 94 -4.82 -6.18 14.71
C LYS A 94 -3.49 -5.96 15.43
N ALA A 95 -2.90 -7.05 15.95
CA ALA A 95 -1.59 -6.99 16.60
C ALA A 95 -0.45 -6.85 15.58
N GLY A 96 0.60 -6.12 15.95
CA GLY A 96 1.86 -6.01 15.21
C GLY A 96 2.03 -4.69 14.48
N PHE A 97 2.97 -4.67 13.52
CA PHE A 97 3.26 -3.52 12.66
C PHE A 97 2.71 -3.77 11.27
N TYR A 98 1.82 -2.91 10.77
CA TYR A 98 1.10 -3.15 9.52
C TYR A 98 0.61 -1.87 8.83
N LEU A 99 0.33 -2.00 7.52
CA LEU A 99 -0.39 -1.03 6.71
C LEU A 99 -1.87 -1.41 6.60
N VAL A 100 -2.76 -0.42 6.59
CA VAL A 100 -4.19 -0.63 6.30
C VAL A 100 -4.76 0.55 5.50
N LEU A 101 -5.42 0.23 4.38
CA LEU A 101 -6.09 1.20 3.51
C LEU A 101 -7.58 1.25 3.85
N ASN A 102 -8.06 2.42 4.30
CA ASN A 102 -9.46 2.64 4.64
C ASN A 102 -10.20 3.40 3.54
N GLN A 103 -10.82 2.68 2.62
CA GLN A 103 -11.61 3.27 1.53
C GLN A 103 -12.94 3.91 1.98
N GLN A 104 -13.35 3.73 3.24
CA GLN A 104 -14.59 4.33 3.77
C GLN A 104 -14.35 5.72 4.37
N GLU A 105 -13.11 6.09 4.60
CA GLU A 105 -12.73 7.39 5.13
C GLU A 105 -12.23 8.30 4.01
N TRP A 106 -13.15 9.08 3.47
CA TRP A 106 -12.89 9.99 2.36
C TRP A 106 -12.16 11.25 2.82
N VAL A 107 -11.15 11.64 2.06
CA VAL A 107 -10.33 12.85 2.29
C VAL A 107 -10.10 13.61 1.00
N ALA A 108 -9.65 14.86 1.11
CA ALA A 108 -9.21 15.66 -0.02
C ALA A 108 -7.70 15.57 -0.18
N VAL A 109 -7.23 15.03 -1.29
CA VAL A 109 -5.81 15.05 -1.69
C VAL A 109 -5.54 16.29 -2.53
N ASP A 110 -4.51 17.07 -2.14
CA ASP A 110 -4.15 18.36 -2.79
C ASP A 110 -5.36 19.31 -2.95
N SER A 111 -6.34 19.26 -2.04
CA SER A 111 -7.58 20.05 -2.04
C SER A 111 -8.46 19.88 -3.29
N GLN A 112 -8.13 18.97 -4.20
CA GLN A 112 -8.78 18.81 -5.51
C GLN A 112 -9.25 17.40 -5.81
N PHE A 113 -8.53 16.40 -5.26
CA PHE A 113 -8.80 15.01 -5.61
C PHE A 113 -9.42 14.26 -4.44
N LEU A 114 -10.34 13.38 -4.78
CA LEU A 114 -10.88 12.42 -3.83
C LEU A 114 -9.81 11.42 -3.45
N GLY A 115 -9.62 11.25 -2.16
CA GLY A 115 -8.72 10.29 -1.57
C GLY A 115 -9.35 9.50 -0.44
N CYS A 116 -8.57 8.62 0.14
CA CYS A 116 -8.90 7.88 1.34
C CYS A 116 -7.68 7.78 2.27
N LYS A 117 -7.90 7.30 3.49
CA LYS A 117 -6.82 7.16 4.48
C LYS A 117 -6.05 5.86 4.31
N LEU A 118 -4.72 5.98 4.30
CA LEU A 118 -3.78 4.88 4.49
C LEU A 118 -3.13 5.05 5.87
N TYR A 119 -3.18 4.01 6.69
CA TYR A 119 -2.61 4.01 8.03
C TYR A 119 -1.40 3.10 8.11
N LEU A 120 -0.33 3.56 8.74
CA LEU A 120 0.80 2.74 9.17
C LEU A 120 0.75 2.66 10.70
N VAL A 121 0.50 1.46 11.21
CA VAL A 121 0.07 1.23 12.59
C VAL A 121 1.08 0.35 13.32
N ASN A 122 1.46 0.73 14.54
CA ASN A 122 2.31 -0.06 15.42
C ASN A 122 1.59 -0.40 16.73
N THR A 123 0.92 -1.55 16.77
CA THR A 123 0.34 -2.14 17.98
C THR A 123 1.29 -3.15 18.66
N SER A 124 2.53 -3.29 18.18
CA SER A 124 3.53 -4.15 18.81
C SER A 124 4.07 -3.52 20.10
N ASP A 125 4.77 -4.29 20.91
CA ASP A 125 5.44 -3.82 22.12
C ASP A 125 6.78 -3.13 21.86
N SER A 126 7.19 -3.01 20.58
CA SER A 126 8.48 -2.49 20.18
C SER A 126 8.34 -1.19 19.39
N LEU A 127 9.33 -0.33 19.55
CA LEU A 127 9.51 0.86 18.75
C LEU A 127 9.99 0.46 17.35
N ILE A 128 9.42 1.08 16.30
CA ILE A 128 9.76 0.83 14.90
C ILE A 128 10.58 2.01 14.36
N ARG A 129 11.74 1.71 13.79
CA ARG A 129 12.60 2.67 13.09
C ARG A 129 12.47 2.46 11.59
N LEU A 130 12.24 3.55 10.85
CA LEU A 130 12.08 3.54 9.40
C LEU A 130 13.00 4.56 8.76
N SER A 131 13.67 4.17 7.70
CA SER A 131 14.40 5.10 6.84
C SER A 131 13.42 6.00 6.08
N ALA A 132 13.68 7.29 6.11
CA ALA A 132 12.96 8.29 5.37
C ALA A 132 13.92 9.10 4.48
N SER A 133 13.41 9.63 3.38
CA SER A 133 14.11 10.58 2.51
C SER A 133 13.29 11.85 2.43
N ASP A 134 13.81 12.97 2.98
CA ASP A 134 13.06 14.21 3.15
C ASP A 134 11.70 13.95 3.84
N SER A 135 11.73 13.22 4.96
CA SER A 135 10.57 12.75 5.73
C SER A 135 9.60 11.84 4.98
N ARG A 136 9.88 11.44 3.73
CA ARG A 136 9.06 10.54 2.96
C ARG A 136 9.45 9.09 3.22
N LEU A 137 8.47 8.28 3.60
CA LEU A 137 8.62 6.83 3.75
C LEU A 137 8.68 6.13 2.39
N ASN A 138 9.27 4.93 2.38
CA ASN A 138 9.36 4.08 1.19
C ASN A 138 8.04 3.31 0.97
N ILE A 139 6.93 4.05 0.87
CA ILE A 139 5.60 3.53 0.60
C ILE A 139 5.25 3.82 -0.86
N ILE A 140 4.77 2.80 -1.58
CA ILE A 140 4.29 2.92 -2.97
C ILE A 140 2.94 2.22 -3.14
N ALA A 141 2.13 2.71 -4.05
CA ALA A 141 0.95 1.98 -4.50
C ALA A 141 1.33 0.98 -5.60
N GLU A 142 0.76 -0.22 -5.52
CA GLU A 142 0.91 -1.29 -6.49
C GLU A 142 -0.44 -1.70 -7.06
N GLY A 143 -0.49 -1.91 -8.36
CA GLY A 143 -1.63 -2.47 -9.08
C GLY A 143 -1.33 -3.89 -9.56
N LEU A 144 -2.35 -4.75 -9.61
CA LEU A 144 -2.23 -6.08 -10.18
C LEU A 144 -2.34 -6.00 -11.71
N ASP A 145 -1.30 -6.40 -12.44
CA ASP A 145 -1.31 -6.38 -13.91
C ASP A 145 -2.14 -7.53 -14.50
N ALA A 146 -2.35 -7.52 -15.82
CA ALA A 146 -3.11 -8.55 -16.53
C ALA A 146 -2.49 -9.96 -16.44
N PHE A 147 -1.24 -10.08 -16.00
CA PHE A 147 -0.52 -11.35 -15.81
C PHE A 147 -0.52 -11.81 -14.34
N GLY A 148 -1.30 -11.15 -13.46
CA GLY A 148 -1.36 -11.48 -12.04
C GLY A 148 -0.12 -11.05 -11.24
N ARG A 149 0.66 -10.07 -11.73
CA ARG A 149 1.86 -9.57 -11.05
C ARG A 149 1.59 -8.20 -10.45
N TRP A 150 1.99 -7.99 -9.21
CA TRP A 150 2.00 -6.69 -8.58
C TRP A 150 3.07 -5.79 -9.20
N LYS A 151 2.69 -4.58 -9.59
CA LYS A 151 3.58 -3.58 -10.18
C LYS A 151 3.34 -2.22 -9.58
N PRO A 152 4.42 -1.44 -9.33
CA PRO A 152 4.29 -0.05 -8.93
C PRO A 152 3.44 0.74 -9.94
N ILE A 153 2.48 1.50 -9.42
CA ILE A 153 1.67 2.48 -10.18
C ILE A 153 1.91 3.91 -9.70
N THR A 154 2.67 4.04 -8.61
CA THR A 154 3.24 5.29 -8.12
C THR A 154 4.75 5.17 -8.07
N TYR A 155 5.45 6.30 -7.88
CA TYR A 155 6.90 6.32 -7.76
C TYR A 155 7.36 7.26 -6.64
N LEU A 156 8.56 7.01 -6.15
CA LEU A 156 9.26 7.89 -5.22
C LEU A 156 10.27 8.72 -5.99
N LEU A 157 10.39 10.02 -5.67
CA LEU A 157 11.52 10.79 -6.15
C LEU A 157 12.80 10.20 -5.55
N SER A 158 13.79 9.99 -6.37
CA SER A 158 15.13 9.70 -5.86
C SER A 158 15.71 10.96 -5.23
N SER A 159 16.31 10.81 -4.08
CA SER A 159 17.15 11.82 -3.46
C SER A 159 18.54 11.21 -3.29
N TRP A 160 19.54 11.86 -3.85
CA TRP A 160 20.94 11.42 -3.73
C TRP A 160 21.75 12.29 -2.78
N CYS A 161 21.16 13.37 -2.27
CA CYS A 161 21.75 14.20 -1.24
C CYS A 161 21.80 13.42 0.08
N GLY A 162 22.97 13.22 0.66
CA GLY A 162 23.13 12.50 1.93
C GLY A 162 22.33 13.10 3.08
N ASN A 163 22.09 14.42 3.05
CA ASN A 163 21.33 15.14 4.07
C ASN A 163 19.83 14.84 4.04
N SER A 164 19.33 14.27 2.94
CA SER A 164 17.91 13.90 2.84
C SER A 164 17.55 12.63 3.62
N ARG A 165 18.53 11.80 3.94
CA ARG A 165 18.29 10.51 4.61
C ARG A 165 18.34 10.66 6.12
N HIS A 166 17.29 10.23 6.78
CA HIS A 166 17.18 10.21 8.24
C HIS A 166 16.27 9.07 8.69
N THR A 167 16.23 8.83 9.99
CA THR A 167 15.34 7.85 10.59
C THR A 167 14.14 8.55 11.20
N VAL A 168 12.95 8.02 10.93
CA VAL A 168 11.72 8.37 11.65
C VAL A 168 11.28 7.21 12.54
N VAL A 169 10.66 7.53 13.65
CA VAL A 169 10.34 6.58 14.71
C VAL A 169 8.85 6.56 14.95
N LEU A 170 8.26 5.36 14.91
CA LEU A 170 6.89 5.07 15.33
C LEU A 170 6.92 4.25 16.62
N ASP A 171 6.53 4.87 17.73
CA ASP A 171 6.52 4.19 19.03
C ASP A 171 5.38 3.17 19.11
N LYS A 172 5.44 2.31 20.13
CA LYS A 172 4.35 1.38 20.43
C LYS A 172 3.06 2.16 20.72
N GLY A 173 1.95 1.65 20.22
CA GLY A 173 0.66 2.30 20.42
C GLY A 173 0.49 3.59 19.61
N GLU A 174 1.27 3.78 18.54
CA GLU A 174 1.16 4.95 17.65
C GLU A 174 0.87 4.53 16.21
N TYR A 175 0.35 5.48 15.41
CA TYR A 175 0.17 5.34 13.98
C TYR A 175 0.40 6.66 13.23
N TRP A 176 0.79 6.55 11.96
CA TRP A 176 0.68 7.65 11.00
C TRP A 176 -0.50 7.43 10.06
N ALA A 177 -1.13 8.53 9.66
CA ALA A 177 -2.19 8.56 8.66
C ALA A 177 -1.71 9.33 7.43
N PHE A 178 -1.96 8.78 6.24
CA PHE A 178 -1.63 9.39 4.96
C PHE A 178 -2.88 9.55 4.11
N ASP A 179 -2.96 10.67 3.38
CA ASP A 179 -4.02 10.93 2.41
C ASP A 179 -3.56 10.43 1.04
N VAL A 180 -4.22 9.40 0.53
CA VAL A 180 -3.84 8.76 -0.73
C VAL A 180 -4.96 8.86 -1.75
N PRO A 181 -4.65 9.07 -3.06
CA PRO A 181 -5.67 9.33 -4.07
C PRO A 181 -6.50 8.10 -4.42
N VAL A 182 -7.76 8.35 -4.76
CA VAL A 182 -8.62 7.37 -5.43
C VAL A 182 -8.44 7.52 -6.93
N PHE A 183 -7.90 6.48 -7.55
CA PHE A 183 -7.67 6.44 -8.99
C PHE A 183 -8.96 6.14 -9.77
N LYS A 184 -9.04 6.72 -10.97
CA LYS A 184 -10.04 6.43 -12.00
C LYS A 184 -9.33 6.07 -13.29
N GLY A 185 -9.73 4.97 -13.90
CA GLY A 185 -9.16 4.47 -15.14
C GLY A 185 -10.05 3.48 -15.86
N ARG A 186 -9.55 2.86 -16.91
CA ARG A 186 -10.28 1.92 -17.76
C ARG A 186 -10.11 0.45 -17.33
N ILE A 187 -9.07 0.14 -16.55
CA ILE A 187 -8.72 -1.23 -16.13
C ILE A 187 -9.18 -1.41 -14.68
N LYS A 188 -10.20 -2.24 -14.48
CA LYS A 188 -10.61 -2.70 -13.14
C LYS A 188 -9.62 -3.73 -12.66
N THR A 189 -8.97 -3.49 -11.52
CA THR A 189 -7.97 -4.38 -10.94
C THR A 189 -7.90 -4.23 -9.43
N LYS A 190 -6.99 -5.00 -8.79
CA LYS A 190 -6.67 -4.85 -7.38
C LYS A 190 -5.53 -3.84 -7.19
N LEU A 191 -5.60 -3.13 -6.08
CA LEU A 191 -4.60 -2.17 -5.61
C LEU A 191 -4.25 -2.49 -4.17
N ARG A 192 -2.98 -2.31 -3.81
CA ARG A 192 -2.49 -2.31 -2.44
C ARG A 192 -1.38 -1.26 -2.28
N TYR A 193 -1.03 -0.94 -1.05
CA TYR A 193 0.18 -0.18 -0.73
C TYR A 193 1.25 -1.12 -0.17
N SER A 194 2.51 -0.87 -0.53
CA SER A 194 3.68 -1.63 -0.08
C SER A 194 4.67 -0.68 0.58
N LEU A 195 5.08 -0.98 1.82
CA LEU A 195 6.19 -0.34 2.52
C LEU A 195 7.41 -1.26 2.45
N LYS A 196 8.50 -0.76 1.88
CA LYS A 196 9.80 -1.46 1.86
C LYS A 196 10.62 -1.07 3.08
N LEU A 197 11.08 -2.09 3.82
CA LEU A 197 11.94 -1.94 4.97
C LEU A 197 13.43 -2.10 4.57
N ASP A 198 14.33 -1.58 5.41
CA ASP A 198 15.78 -1.62 5.14
C ASP A 198 16.35 -3.04 5.03
N ASN A 199 15.75 -4.00 5.73
CA ASN A 199 16.09 -5.42 5.65
C ASN A 199 15.55 -6.15 4.41
N LYS A 200 15.04 -5.41 3.42
CA LYS A 200 14.39 -5.89 2.18
C LYS A 200 13.06 -6.60 2.39
N GLN A 201 12.51 -6.62 3.59
CA GLN A 201 11.14 -7.07 3.82
C GLN A 201 10.14 -6.04 3.28
N GLU A 202 8.97 -6.52 2.90
CA GLU A 202 7.87 -5.68 2.44
C GLU A 202 6.63 -5.94 3.29
N ILE A 203 5.97 -4.86 3.70
CA ILE A 203 4.68 -4.90 4.38
C ILE A 203 3.63 -4.40 3.40
N HIS A 204 2.57 -5.16 3.21
CA HIS A 204 1.48 -4.81 2.31
C HIS A 204 0.22 -4.45 3.08
N SER A 205 -0.54 -3.48 2.56
CA SER A 205 -1.90 -3.20 3.03
C SER A 205 -2.88 -4.30 2.60
N ASN A 206 -4.11 -4.20 3.08
CA ASN A 206 -5.22 -4.92 2.47
C ASN A 206 -5.37 -4.54 0.99
N GLU A 207 -5.87 -5.49 0.20
CA GLU A 207 -6.18 -5.31 -1.21
C GLU A 207 -7.56 -4.66 -1.38
N VAL A 208 -7.66 -3.75 -2.33
CA VAL A 208 -8.91 -3.09 -2.68
C VAL A 208 -9.12 -3.09 -4.19
N ILE A 209 -10.37 -2.92 -4.64
CA ILE A 209 -10.66 -2.74 -6.05
C ILE A 209 -10.36 -1.29 -6.45
N ALA A 210 -9.63 -1.14 -7.54
CA ALA A 210 -9.30 0.15 -8.13
C ALA A 210 -9.50 0.14 -9.65
N TYR A 211 -9.55 1.33 -10.24
CA TYR A 211 -9.64 1.54 -11.68
C TYR A 211 -8.40 2.31 -12.14
N LEU A 212 -7.54 1.68 -12.93
CA LEU A 212 -6.25 2.20 -13.36
C LEU A 212 -6.20 2.38 -14.88
N ASN A 213 -5.24 3.17 -15.36
CA ASN A 213 -4.90 3.27 -16.78
C ASN A 213 -3.58 2.55 -17.07
N LYS A 214 -3.38 2.18 -18.35
CA LYS A 214 -2.22 1.41 -18.79
C LYS A 214 -0.89 2.09 -18.50
N GLY A 215 -0.82 3.41 -18.67
CA GLY A 215 0.41 4.16 -18.46
C GLY A 215 0.86 4.24 -17.01
N GLN A 216 -0.03 3.98 -16.03
CA GLN A 216 0.37 3.89 -14.62
C GLN A 216 1.28 2.69 -14.33
N PHE A 217 1.23 1.64 -15.14
CA PHE A 217 2.13 0.47 -15.07
C PHE A 217 3.46 0.67 -15.78
N ASP A 218 3.65 1.80 -16.47
CA ASP A 218 4.87 2.13 -17.19
C ASP A 218 5.80 2.98 -16.32
N LYS A 219 6.91 2.39 -15.87
CA LYS A 219 7.92 3.06 -15.04
C LYS A 219 8.57 4.29 -15.69
N ASN A 220 8.48 4.41 -17.02
CA ASN A 220 9.04 5.54 -17.77
C ASN A 220 8.07 6.72 -17.87
N ARG A 221 6.81 6.53 -17.49
CA ARG A 221 5.78 7.58 -17.51
C ARG A 221 5.51 8.05 -16.08
N LYS A 222 6.16 9.12 -15.65
CA LYS A 222 6.09 9.66 -14.29
C LYS A 222 5.55 11.08 -14.28
N GLN A 223 4.82 11.45 -13.23
CA GLN A 223 4.32 12.81 -13.03
C GLN A 223 5.46 13.83 -12.97
N GLY A 224 5.36 14.90 -13.78
CA GLY A 224 6.33 16.00 -13.76
C GLY A 224 7.76 15.60 -14.13
N TYR A 225 7.95 14.38 -14.63
CA TYR A 225 9.26 13.87 -14.99
C TYR A 225 9.65 14.34 -16.38
N SER A 226 10.67 15.21 -16.43
CA SER A 226 11.44 15.46 -17.64
C SER A 226 12.60 14.47 -17.64
N SER A 227 12.78 13.70 -18.72
CA SER A 227 13.81 12.68 -18.88
C SER A 227 15.27 13.18 -18.77
N LYS A 228 15.47 14.42 -18.36
CA LYS A 228 16.77 15.09 -18.25
C LYS A 228 16.95 15.82 -16.92
N ASN A 229 16.35 15.35 -15.86
CA ASN A 229 16.66 15.92 -14.55
C ASN A 229 18.03 15.38 -14.08
N ILE A 230 19.06 16.21 -14.25
CA ILE A 230 20.45 15.89 -13.88
C ILE A 230 20.62 15.54 -12.39
N MET A 231 19.64 15.94 -11.55
CA MET A 231 19.64 15.66 -10.11
C MET A 231 18.93 14.35 -9.75
N ASP A 232 18.42 13.62 -10.74
CA ASP A 232 17.80 12.30 -10.52
C ASP A 232 18.73 11.21 -11.07
N PRO A 233 19.43 10.44 -10.20
CA PRO A 233 20.35 9.38 -10.63
C PRO A 233 19.66 8.25 -11.41
N SER A 234 18.33 8.17 -11.41
CA SER A 234 17.58 7.21 -12.24
C SER A 234 17.38 7.69 -13.68
N SER A 235 17.84 8.89 -14.04
CA SER A 235 17.75 9.46 -15.39
C SER A 235 18.96 9.14 -16.29
N PHE A 236 19.93 8.33 -15.80
CA PHE A 236 21.10 7.85 -16.54
C PHE A 236 20.98 6.39 -16.91
#